data_5e0b9277036b27657a62ea2ddcee7979
#
_entry.id   5e0b9277036b27657a62ea2ddcee7979
#
_cell.length_a   1.000
_cell.length_b   1.000
_cell.length_c   1.000
_cell.angle_alpha   90.00
_cell.angle_beta   90.00
_cell.angle_gamma   90.00
#
_symmetry.space_group_name_H-M   'P 1'
#
loop_
_entity.id
_entity.type
_entity.pdbx_description
1 polymer ?
#
loop_
_entity_poly.entity_id
_entity_poly.type
_entity_poly.pdbx_seq_one_letter_code
_entity_poly.pdbx_strand_id
1 'polypeptide(L)'
;MTRFGVATKGQTLLQALDLPSMAAPKRGEVEEEPPSSSASSMRSRFFGHVSGKDWCDWKWQFRNRVTTVDELARYISFSTEELARLKLVTIKYPLSVTPYYLSLMNRGDPRDPIRKQAVPCFEEITMGAVGYEDPLEEQRESVVPGLIHRYPDRVLMVLTDICATLCRHCTRKREWKNGGWVRAADEVEAMLGYIRRHSEVRDVIISGGDPLTLSTRRLESVLAELRAISHVEVIRIGTRFPVVLPYRIDEELCGVLSKYGPIWLNTHFNHPREVTEEAAQACDRLLRAGVPVNNQSVLLRGVNDSVKTMTELCHRLLKAKVRPYYLFQCDEVQGTEHLRTSVETGVNIIEGMRGHTSGLAVPTFVVDLPHGGGKVSIQPDYIVSRNEGEIVFRNYENRLIRYRNPGSSRTSGLRRNSKVGVFAGQRESFEMLYPAAWRPT
;
A
#
# COMPACT_ATOMS: atom_id res chain seq x y z
N MET A 1 -23.79 -23.49 37.60
CA MET A 1 -22.72 -22.61 37.08
C MET A 1 -22.43 -23.02 35.66
N THR A 2 -23.11 -22.42 34.70
CA THR A 2 -23.07 -22.75 33.26
C THR A 2 -22.21 -21.69 32.55
N ARG A 3 -21.08 -22.11 32.03
CA ARG A 3 -20.24 -21.23 31.18
C ARG A 3 -20.84 -21.14 29.77
N PHE A 4 -21.36 -20.00 29.40
CA PHE A 4 -21.69 -19.66 28.02
C PHE A 4 -20.40 -19.19 27.32
N GLY A 5 -19.96 -19.97 26.32
CA GLY A 5 -18.91 -19.55 25.37
C GLY A 5 -19.52 -18.56 24.38
N VAL A 6 -18.89 -17.40 24.25
CA VAL A 6 -19.24 -16.39 23.23
C VAL A 6 -18.69 -16.86 21.90
N ALA A 7 -19.55 -17.42 21.04
CA ALA A 7 -19.23 -17.66 19.65
C ALA A 7 -19.11 -16.30 18.93
N THR A 8 -18.00 -16.07 18.25
CA THR A 8 -17.81 -14.86 17.48
C THR A 8 -18.82 -14.79 16.32
N LYS A 9 -19.44 -13.64 16.09
CA LYS A 9 -20.48 -13.41 15.08
C LYS A 9 -20.13 -13.91 13.67
N GLY A 10 -18.85 -14.05 13.33
CA GLY A 10 -18.39 -14.55 12.04
C GLY A 10 -18.58 -16.05 11.83
N GLN A 11 -18.43 -16.86 12.87
CA GLN A 11 -18.63 -18.32 12.76
C GLN A 11 -20.11 -18.68 12.60
N THR A 12 -21.00 -17.90 13.19
CA THR A 12 -22.45 -18.12 13.10
C THR A 12 -22.99 -17.83 11.69
N LEU A 13 -22.40 -16.85 10.97
CA LEU A 13 -22.80 -16.50 9.60
C LEU A 13 -22.38 -17.57 8.57
N LEU A 14 -21.21 -18.18 8.74
CA LEU A 14 -20.69 -19.24 7.85
C LEU A 14 -21.48 -20.54 7.98
N GLN A 15 -21.97 -20.85 9.17
CA GLN A 15 -22.81 -22.06 9.42
C GLN A 15 -24.23 -21.96 8.83
N ALA A 16 -24.71 -20.76 8.52
CA ALA A 16 -26.03 -20.55 7.91
C ALA A 16 -26.05 -20.67 6.38
N LEU A 17 -24.89 -20.81 5.74
CA LEU A 17 -24.75 -20.92 4.29
C LEU A 17 -24.18 -22.30 3.94
N ASP A 18 -25.07 -23.24 3.59
CA ASP A 18 -24.72 -24.56 3.04
C ASP A 18 -24.20 -24.40 1.60
N LEU A 19 -22.97 -23.86 1.45
CA LEU A 19 -22.34 -23.61 0.16
C LEU A 19 -21.23 -24.65 -0.10
N PRO A 20 -21.18 -25.30 -1.28
CA PRO A 20 -20.17 -26.30 -1.59
C PRO A 20 -18.77 -25.68 -1.68
N SER A 21 -17.78 -26.42 -1.13
CA SER A 21 -16.35 -26.09 -1.22
C SER A 21 -15.89 -26.10 -2.68
N MET A 22 -15.35 -24.98 -3.17
CA MET A 22 -14.74 -24.91 -4.50
C MET A 22 -13.26 -25.32 -4.44
N ALA A 23 -12.88 -26.33 -5.25
CA ALA A 23 -11.49 -26.67 -5.48
C ALA A 23 -10.74 -25.54 -6.21
N ALA A 24 -9.46 -25.35 -5.86
CA ALA A 24 -8.61 -24.34 -6.49
C ALA A 24 -8.48 -24.57 -8.01
N PRO A 25 -8.58 -23.54 -8.85
CA PRO A 25 -8.44 -23.69 -10.29
C PRO A 25 -6.99 -24.05 -10.69
N LYS A 26 -6.86 -24.98 -11.63
CA LYS A 26 -5.58 -25.39 -12.23
C LYS A 26 -4.94 -24.23 -13.00
N ARG A 27 -3.59 -24.11 -12.92
CA ARG A 27 -2.80 -23.13 -13.69
C ARG A 27 -3.02 -23.35 -15.19
N GLY A 28 -3.67 -22.39 -15.86
CA GLY A 28 -3.73 -22.27 -17.31
C GLY A 28 -2.81 -21.14 -17.78
N GLU A 29 -2.29 -21.28 -18.98
CA GLU A 29 -1.42 -20.31 -19.65
C GLU A 29 -2.11 -18.94 -19.77
N VAL A 30 -1.35 -17.86 -19.55
CA VAL A 30 -1.85 -16.51 -19.57
C VAL A 30 -1.85 -16.02 -21.01
N GLU A 31 -3.02 -15.85 -21.61
CA GLU A 31 -3.18 -15.15 -22.89
C GLU A 31 -2.81 -13.65 -22.73
N GLU A 32 -2.20 -13.08 -23.77
CA GLU A 32 -1.76 -11.69 -23.80
C GLU A 32 -2.95 -10.71 -23.64
N GLU A 33 -2.82 -9.75 -22.73
CA GLU A 33 -3.82 -8.70 -22.54
C GLU A 33 -3.92 -7.78 -23.76
N PRO A 34 -5.11 -7.43 -24.25
CA PRO A 34 -5.27 -6.46 -25.32
C PRO A 34 -4.89 -5.05 -24.87
N PRO A 35 -4.36 -4.20 -25.76
CA PRO A 35 -3.87 -2.87 -25.40
C PRO A 35 -4.99 -1.92 -24.95
N SER A 36 -4.63 -0.93 -24.18
CA SER A 36 -5.28 0.19 -23.49
C SER A 36 -6.65 0.76 -23.95
N SER A 37 -7.37 0.11 -24.85
CA SER A 37 -8.68 0.57 -25.38
C SER A 37 -9.86 0.41 -24.40
N SER A 38 -9.70 -0.31 -23.27
CA SER A 38 -10.80 -0.69 -22.38
C SER A 38 -11.28 0.44 -21.44
N ALA A 39 -10.38 1.30 -20.98
CA ALA A 39 -10.75 2.40 -20.05
C ALA A 39 -11.61 3.46 -20.74
N SER A 40 -11.24 3.87 -21.94
CA SER A 40 -12.03 4.79 -22.77
C SER A 40 -13.42 4.22 -23.10
N SER A 41 -13.53 2.93 -23.36
CA SER A 41 -14.79 2.26 -23.69
C SER A 41 -15.74 2.20 -22.49
N MET A 42 -15.24 1.93 -21.27
CA MET A 42 -16.08 1.90 -20.07
C MET A 42 -16.56 3.31 -19.69
N ARG A 43 -15.72 4.32 -19.76
CA ARG A 43 -16.11 5.72 -19.55
C ARG A 43 -17.22 6.12 -20.52
N SER A 44 -17.03 5.89 -21.84
CA SER A 44 -18.03 6.23 -22.85
C SER A 44 -19.36 5.50 -22.60
N ARG A 45 -19.31 4.23 -22.19
CA ARG A 45 -20.50 3.40 -22.01
C ARG A 45 -21.33 3.80 -20.79
N PHE A 46 -20.70 4.08 -19.65
CA PHE A 46 -21.41 4.28 -18.37
C PHE A 46 -21.44 5.73 -17.91
N PHE A 47 -20.51 6.55 -18.37
CA PHE A 47 -20.34 7.94 -17.95
C PHE A 47 -20.32 8.90 -19.15
N GLY A 48 -20.73 8.45 -20.33
CA GLY A 48 -20.79 9.27 -21.55
C GLY A 48 -21.79 10.43 -21.44
N HIS A 49 -22.78 10.33 -20.56
CA HIS A 49 -23.72 11.39 -20.25
C HIS A 49 -23.17 12.46 -19.30
N VAL A 50 -22.04 12.20 -18.64
CA VAL A 50 -21.39 13.13 -17.71
C VAL A 50 -20.56 14.13 -18.51
N SER A 51 -20.80 15.43 -18.26
CA SER A 51 -20.03 16.48 -18.94
C SER A 51 -18.54 16.35 -18.66
N GLY A 52 -17.69 16.79 -19.60
CA GLY A 52 -16.25 16.80 -19.38
C GLY A 52 -15.83 17.62 -18.16
N LYS A 53 -16.57 18.71 -17.85
CA LYS A 53 -16.34 19.54 -16.68
C LYS A 53 -16.60 18.76 -15.39
N ASP A 54 -17.76 18.10 -15.29
CA ASP A 54 -18.09 17.32 -14.09
C ASP A 54 -17.15 16.11 -13.95
N TRP A 55 -16.82 15.46 -15.05
CA TRP A 55 -15.86 14.33 -15.02
C TRP A 55 -14.49 14.72 -14.45
N CYS A 56 -14.01 15.91 -14.79
CA CYS A 56 -12.73 16.45 -14.29
C CYS A 56 -12.85 17.15 -12.93
N ASP A 57 -14.06 17.32 -12.40
CA ASP A 57 -14.26 17.85 -11.03
C ASP A 57 -14.07 16.74 -10.01
N TRP A 58 -12.99 16.81 -9.25
CA TRP A 58 -12.68 15.82 -8.21
C TRP A 58 -13.78 15.74 -7.14
N LYS A 59 -14.50 16.85 -6.85
CA LYS A 59 -15.62 16.87 -5.89
C LYS A 59 -16.81 16.09 -6.43
N TRP A 60 -17.08 16.19 -7.73
CA TRP A 60 -18.09 15.38 -8.40
C TRP A 60 -17.71 13.90 -8.33
N GLN A 61 -16.49 13.53 -8.70
CA GLN A 61 -15.98 12.15 -8.61
C GLN A 61 -16.10 11.60 -7.19
N PHE A 62 -15.76 12.40 -6.18
CA PHE A 62 -15.81 12.00 -4.79
C PHE A 62 -17.26 11.80 -4.30
N ARG A 63 -18.21 12.67 -4.70
CA ARG A 63 -19.64 12.54 -4.34
C ARG A 63 -20.32 11.36 -5.02
N ASN A 64 -19.88 11.02 -6.24
CA ASN A 64 -20.46 9.94 -7.05
C ASN A 64 -19.68 8.62 -6.94
N ARG A 65 -18.95 8.41 -5.83
CA ARG A 65 -18.31 7.11 -5.57
C ARG A 65 -19.38 6.03 -5.48
N VAL A 66 -19.06 4.88 -6.07
CA VAL A 66 -19.85 3.66 -5.91
C VAL A 66 -19.55 3.08 -4.53
N THR A 67 -20.58 2.98 -3.69
CA THR A 67 -20.44 2.58 -2.28
C THR A 67 -21.28 1.36 -1.92
N THR A 68 -22.13 0.88 -2.81
CA THR A 68 -22.95 -0.31 -2.60
C THR A 68 -22.71 -1.36 -3.69
N VAL A 69 -22.95 -2.63 -3.34
CA VAL A 69 -22.83 -3.75 -4.29
C VAL A 69 -23.86 -3.63 -5.41
N ASP A 70 -25.07 -3.13 -5.11
CA ASP A 70 -26.13 -2.97 -6.10
C ASP A 70 -25.80 -1.87 -7.13
N GLU A 71 -25.17 -0.78 -6.69
CA GLU A 71 -24.62 0.23 -7.61
C GLU A 71 -23.48 -0.35 -8.46
N LEU A 72 -22.56 -1.10 -7.84
CA LEU A 72 -21.42 -1.70 -8.53
C LEU A 72 -21.88 -2.67 -9.63
N ALA A 73 -22.96 -3.41 -9.41
CA ALA A 73 -23.53 -4.35 -10.36
C ALA A 73 -24.05 -3.69 -11.66
N ARG A 74 -24.25 -2.36 -11.67
CA ARG A 74 -24.57 -1.62 -12.91
C ARG A 74 -23.38 -1.53 -13.86
N TYR A 75 -22.18 -1.59 -13.33
CA TYR A 75 -20.91 -1.39 -14.05
C TYR A 75 -20.17 -2.70 -14.30
N ILE A 76 -20.16 -3.60 -13.34
CA ILE A 76 -19.42 -4.86 -13.37
C ILE A 76 -20.42 -6.01 -13.39
N SER A 77 -20.15 -7.05 -14.19
CA SER A 77 -21.01 -8.24 -14.25
C SER A 77 -20.69 -9.18 -13.09
N PHE A 78 -21.75 -9.63 -12.43
CA PHE A 78 -21.71 -10.62 -11.35
C PHE A 78 -22.83 -11.63 -11.54
N SER A 79 -22.61 -12.86 -11.13
CA SER A 79 -23.70 -13.83 -10.94
C SER A 79 -24.54 -13.45 -9.70
N THR A 80 -25.74 -14.02 -9.60
CA THR A 80 -26.61 -13.82 -8.42
C THR A 80 -25.92 -14.28 -7.13
N GLU A 81 -25.17 -15.37 -7.21
CA GLU A 81 -24.41 -15.92 -6.07
C GLU A 81 -23.27 -14.98 -5.66
N GLU A 82 -22.49 -14.46 -6.62
CA GLU A 82 -21.43 -13.48 -6.34
C GLU A 82 -21.99 -12.23 -5.67
N LEU A 83 -23.13 -11.69 -6.16
CA LEU A 83 -23.78 -10.53 -5.55
C LEU A 83 -24.15 -10.78 -4.09
N ALA A 84 -24.76 -11.95 -3.80
CA ALA A 84 -25.10 -12.33 -2.42
C ALA A 84 -23.84 -12.40 -1.54
N ARG A 85 -22.79 -13.04 -2.02
CA ARG A 85 -21.49 -13.13 -1.32
C ARG A 85 -20.86 -11.75 -1.08
N LEU A 86 -20.87 -10.87 -2.07
CA LEU A 86 -20.31 -9.51 -1.94
C LEU A 86 -21.09 -8.67 -0.93
N LYS A 87 -22.41 -8.80 -0.86
CA LYS A 87 -23.22 -8.14 0.16
C LYS A 87 -22.82 -8.57 1.58
N LEU A 88 -22.49 -9.85 1.80
CA LEU A 88 -21.97 -10.32 3.08
C LEU A 88 -20.60 -9.72 3.42
N VAL A 89 -19.71 -9.63 2.43
CA VAL A 89 -18.38 -9.00 2.63
C VAL A 89 -18.53 -7.55 3.03
N THR A 90 -19.43 -6.81 2.38
CA THR A 90 -19.59 -5.36 2.62
C THR A 90 -20.19 -5.01 3.97
N ILE A 91 -20.78 -5.96 4.70
CA ILE A 91 -21.17 -5.79 6.11
C ILE A 91 -19.93 -5.53 7.00
N LYS A 92 -18.84 -6.24 6.73
CA LYS A 92 -17.58 -6.11 7.50
C LYS A 92 -16.61 -5.13 6.86
N TYR A 93 -16.47 -5.21 5.54
CA TYR A 93 -15.49 -4.46 4.76
C TYR A 93 -16.21 -3.64 3.67
N PRO A 94 -16.57 -2.38 3.95
CA PRO A 94 -17.32 -1.53 3.04
C PRO A 94 -16.64 -1.35 1.69
N LEU A 95 -17.40 -0.85 0.72
CA LEU A 95 -16.96 -0.53 -0.64
C LEU A 95 -16.92 0.98 -0.82
N SER A 96 -15.91 1.48 -1.50
CA SER A 96 -15.88 2.82 -2.09
C SER A 96 -14.94 2.83 -3.29
N VAL A 97 -15.44 3.24 -4.45
CA VAL A 97 -14.66 3.35 -5.69
C VAL A 97 -15.10 4.60 -6.46
N THR A 98 -14.15 5.42 -6.89
CA THR A 98 -14.45 6.59 -7.74
C THR A 98 -14.91 6.16 -9.14
N PRO A 99 -15.78 6.93 -9.82
CA PRO A 99 -16.13 6.68 -11.22
C PRO A 99 -14.91 6.58 -12.14
N TYR A 100 -13.90 7.43 -11.92
CA TYR A 100 -12.64 7.39 -12.66
C TYR A 100 -11.93 6.04 -12.50
N TYR A 101 -11.68 5.58 -11.27
CA TYR A 101 -10.95 4.33 -11.03
C TYR A 101 -11.77 3.10 -11.47
N LEU A 102 -13.10 3.16 -11.31
CA LEU A 102 -14.01 2.15 -11.84
C LEU A 102 -13.91 2.05 -13.38
N SER A 103 -13.73 3.18 -14.09
CA SER A 103 -13.61 3.17 -15.55
C SER A 103 -12.36 2.45 -16.08
N LEU A 104 -11.36 2.20 -15.23
CA LEU A 104 -10.15 1.44 -15.58
C LEU A 104 -10.34 -0.09 -15.49
N MET A 105 -11.45 -0.56 -14.90
CA MET A 105 -11.69 -1.99 -14.68
C MET A 105 -12.25 -2.68 -15.92
N ASN A 106 -11.88 -3.94 -16.11
CA ASN A 106 -12.55 -4.81 -17.09
C ASN A 106 -13.85 -5.35 -16.47
N ARG A 107 -14.98 -5.08 -17.12
CA ARG A 107 -16.31 -5.45 -16.63
C ARG A 107 -16.49 -6.95 -16.43
N GLY A 108 -16.01 -7.74 -17.40
CA GLY A 108 -16.29 -9.19 -17.50
C GLY A 108 -15.22 -10.08 -16.89
N ASP A 109 -14.08 -9.51 -16.49
CA ASP A 109 -12.95 -10.29 -15.99
C ASP A 109 -12.84 -10.23 -14.46
N PRO A 110 -13.16 -11.32 -13.75
CA PRO A 110 -12.99 -11.37 -12.29
C PRO A 110 -11.52 -11.34 -11.85
N ARG A 111 -10.58 -11.60 -12.77
CA ARG A 111 -9.13 -11.57 -12.52
C ARG A 111 -8.51 -10.22 -12.83
N ASP A 112 -9.30 -9.24 -13.30
CA ASP A 112 -8.80 -7.90 -13.64
C ASP A 112 -8.00 -7.29 -12.47
N PRO A 113 -6.73 -6.88 -12.68
CA PRO A 113 -5.84 -6.41 -11.61
C PRO A 113 -6.30 -5.10 -10.97
N ILE A 114 -7.07 -4.26 -11.66
CA ILE A 114 -7.64 -3.04 -11.10
C ILE A 114 -8.84 -3.37 -10.23
N ARG A 115 -9.72 -4.28 -10.72
CA ARG A 115 -10.87 -4.79 -9.97
C ARG A 115 -10.45 -5.42 -8.65
N LYS A 116 -9.43 -6.29 -8.65
CA LYS A 116 -8.91 -6.96 -7.44
C LYS A 116 -8.48 -5.99 -6.33
N GLN A 117 -8.04 -4.80 -6.69
CA GLN A 117 -7.57 -3.82 -5.73
C GLN A 117 -8.67 -3.02 -5.04
N ALA A 118 -9.89 -2.95 -5.60
CA ALA A 118 -10.94 -2.07 -5.12
C ALA A 118 -12.31 -2.75 -4.94
N VAL A 119 -12.57 -3.85 -5.65
CA VAL A 119 -13.83 -4.60 -5.53
C VAL A 119 -13.68 -5.66 -4.45
N PRO A 120 -14.63 -5.75 -3.49
CA PRO A 120 -14.63 -6.81 -2.47
C PRO A 120 -14.64 -8.20 -3.09
N CYS A 121 -14.10 -9.18 -2.40
CA CYS A 121 -14.22 -10.60 -2.76
C CYS A 121 -14.55 -11.45 -1.52
N PHE A 122 -15.09 -12.63 -1.73
CA PHE A 122 -15.60 -13.48 -0.64
C PHE A 122 -14.47 -14.01 0.26
N GLU A 123 -13.28 -14.14 -0.29
CA GLU A 123 -12.07 -14.56 0.42
C GLU A 123 -11.70 -13.61 1.57
N GLU A 124 -12.11 -12.34 1.52
CA GLU A 124 -11.86 -11.40 2.61
C GLU A 124 -12.50 -11.83 3.95
N ILE A 125 -13.61 -12.56 3.90
CA ILE A 125 -14.27 -13.08 5.10
C ILE A 125 -13.99 -14.56 5.34
N THR A 126 -13.84 -15.38 4.30
CA THR A 126 -13.56 -16.82 4.46
C THR A 126 -12.14 -17.09 4.93
N MET A 127 -11.18 -16.24 4.53
CA MET A 127 -9.79 -16.25 4.99
C MET A 127 -9.54 -15.21 6.10
N GLY A 128 -10.58 -14.57 6.59
CA GLY A 128 -10.49 -13.42 7.50
C GLY A 128 -10.04 -13.73 8.92
N ALA A 129 -9.84 -15.03 9.27
CA ALA A 129 -9.22 -15.44 10.54
C ALA A 129 -7.69 -15.34 10.50
N VAL A 130 -7.09 -15.21 9.30
CA VAL A 130 -5.64 -15.09 9.11
C VAL A 130 -5.24 -13.62 9.20
N GLY A 131 -4.13 -13.35 9.90
CA GLY A 131 -3.57 -12.01 10.08
C GLY A 131 -4.14 -11.26 11.29
N TYR A 132 -3.75 -10.00 11.39
CA TYR A 132 -4.01 -9.14 12.55
C TYR A 132 -4.89 -7.96 12.14
N GLU A 133 -5.68 -7.40 13.08
CA GLU A 133 -6.41 -6.14 12.84
C GLU A 133 -5.43 -4.94 12.72
N ASP A 134 -4.39 -4.93 13.54
CA ASP A 134 -3.31 -3.94 13.55
C ASP A 134 -1.92 -4.61 13.54
N PRO A 135 -1.47 -5.16 12.39
CA PRO A 135 -0.21 -5.89 12.31
C PRO A 135 1.00 -5.02 12.64
N LEU A 136 0.88 -3.72 12.45
CA LEU A 136 1.96 -2.76 12.68
C LEU A 136 1.94 -2.15 14.08
N GLU A 137 0.95 -2.50 14.93
CA GLU A 137 0.76 -1.95 16.29
C GLU A 137 0.73 -0.41 16.33
N GLU A 138 0.11 0.23 15.33
CA GLU A 138 0.02 1.68 15.24
C GLU A 138 -0.70 2.29 16.46
N GLN A 139 -1.69 1.57 17.03
CA GLN A 139 -2.41 2.03 18.21
C GLN A 139 -1.50 2.07 19.46
N ARG A 140 -0.61 1.07 19.62
CA ARG A 140 0.35 1.00 20.72
C ARG A 140 1.40 2.11 20.65
N GLU A 141 1.82 2.47 19.43
CA GLU A 141 2.85 3.49 19.20
C GLU A 141 2.27 4.90 19.03
N SER A 142 0.96 5.05 19.23
CA SER A 142 0.29 6.35 19.15
C SER A 142 0.54 7.14 20.44
N VAL A 143 1.42 8.12 20.37
CA VAL A 143 1.86 8.97 21.50
C VAL A 143 0.82 10.03 21.89
N VAL A 144 0.02 10.46 20.93
CA VAL A 144 -1.24 11.18 21.08
C VAL A 144 -2.21 10.62 20.03
N PRO A 145 -3.53 10.74 20.19
CA PRO A 145 -4.49 10.13 19.25
C PRO A 145 -4.16 10.47 17.79
N GLY A 146 -3.76 9.44 17.00
CA GLY A 146 -3.43 9.56 15.59
C GLY A 146 -2.03 10.06 15.25
N LEU A 147 -1.14 10.24 16.22
CA LEU A 147 0.29 10.50 15.98
C LEU A 147 1.12 9.29 16.38
N ILE A 148 1.67 8.59 15.42
CA ILE A 148 2.44 7.38 15.61
C ILE A 148 3.93 7.73 15.56
N HIS A 149 4.68 7.36 16.62
CA HIS A 149 6.12 7.64 16.74
C HIS A 149 6.92 6.34 16.97
N ARG A 150 7.20 5.62 15.89
CA ARG A 150 7.97 4.36 15.90
C ARG A 150 9.46 4.57 15.76
N TYR A 151 9.85 5.48 14.88
CA TYR A 151 11.25 5.71 14.52
C TYR A 151 11.76 6.98 15.17
N PRO A 152 13.03 7.02 15.61
CA PRO A 152 13.56 8.13 16.42
C PRO A 152 13.40 9.52 15.79
N ASP A 153 13.44 9.62 14.46
CA ASP A 153 13.54 10.89 13.74
C ASP A 153 12.27 11.28 12.98
N ARG A 154 11.19 10.48 13.07
CA ARG A 154 9.99 10.72 12.26
C ARG A 154 8.70 10.23 12.88
N VAL A 155 7.63 10.93 12.57
CA VAL A 155 6.26 10.61 13.01
C VAL A 155 5.30 10.49 11.84
N LEU A 156 4.21 9.77 12.07
CA LEU A 156 3.09 9.64 11.15
C LEU A 156 1.84 10.30 11.76
N MET A 157 1.30 11.31 11.07
CA MET A 157 0.05 11.98 11.44
C MET A 157 -1.13 11.39 10.67
N VAL A 158 -2.06 10.75 11.36
CA VAL A 158 -3.30 10.19 10.81
C VAL A 158 -4.43 11.22 10.97
N LEU A 159 -4.74 11.96 9.91
CA LEU A 159 -5.65 13.11 9.96
C LEU A 159 -7.12 12.76 9.66
N THR A 160 -7.38 11.62 9.03
CA THR A 160 -8.72 11.17 8.62
C THR A 160 -8.70 9.66 8.36
N ASP A 161 -9.86 9.01 8.42
CA ASP A 161 -10.05 7.63 7.92
C ASP A 161 -10.74 7.59 6.54
N ILE A 162 -11.10 8.75 5.99
CA ILE A 162 -11.83 8.86 4.72
C ILE A 162 -10.89 8.62 3.54
N CYS A 163 -11.33 7.79 2.56
CA CYS A 163 -10.65 7.54 1.29
C CYS A 163 -11.57 7.78 0.10
N ALA A 164 -11.00 8.13 -1.05
CA ALA A 164 -11.71 8.16 -2.31
C ALA A 164 -12.03 6.75 -2.82
N THR A 165 -11.11 5.82 -2.65
CA THR A 165 -11.28 4.39 -2.95
C THR A 165 -10.74 3.57 -1.80
N LEU A 166 -11.50 2.56 -1.33
CA LEU A 166 -11.07 1.65 -0.28
C LEU A 166 -10.26 0.49 -0.89
N CYS A 167 -8.95 0.57 -0.72
CA CYS A 167 -8.00 -0.42 -1.24
C CYS A 167 -8.13 -1.75 -0.50
N ARG A 168 -8.45 -2.85 -1.20
CA ARG A 168 -8.68 -4.16 -0.56
C ARG A 168 -7.47 -4.71 0.21
N HIS A 169 -6.27 -4.21 -0.09
CA HIS A 169 -5.01 -4.52 0.59
C HIS A 169 -4.62 -3.49 1.68
N CYS A 170 -5.55 -2.68 2.17
CA CYS A 170 -5.26 -1.59 3.11
C CYS A 170 -4.79 -2.12 4.46
N THR A 171 -3.69 -1.59 5.01
CA THR A 171 -3.16 -1.92 6.34
C THR A 171 -4.08 -1.46 7.47
N ARG A 172 -4.92 -0.44 7.22
CA ARG A 172 -5.87 0.13 8.18
C ARG A 172 -7.32 -0.26 7.90
N LYS A 173 -7.57 -1.48 7.39
CA LYS A 173 -8.96 -1.98 7.18
C LYS A 173 -9.83 -1.90 8.43
N ARG A 174 -9.23 -1.97 9.62
CA ARG A 174 -9.92 -1.83 10.90
C ARG A 174 -10.67 -0.50 11.05
N GLU A 175 -10.12 0.58 10.47
CA GLU A 175 -10.68 1.93 10.57
C GLU A 175 -11.96 2.12 9.74
N TRP A 176 -12.22 1.29 8.74
CA TRP A 176 -13.36 1.43 7.85
C TRP A 176 -14.73 1.28 8.55
N LYS A 177 -14.74 0.77 9.77
CA LYS A 177 -15.96 0.57 10.57
C LYS A 177 -16.46 1.88 11.23
N ASN A 178 -15.65 2.93 11.25
CA ASN A 178 -15.88 4.10 12.09
C ASN A 178 -16.69 5.23 11.42
N GLY A 179 -17.16 5.01 10.20
CA GLY A 179 -18.15 5.89 9.55
C GLY A 179 -17.62 7.19 8.93
N GLY A 180 -16.32 7.36 8.89
CA GLY A 180 -15.67 8.53 8.29
C GLY A 180 -15.51 9.71 9.26
N TRP A 181 -14.28 9.93 9.72
CA TRP A 181 -13.92 11.03 10.60
C TRP A 181 -12.77 11.88 10.04
N VAL A 182 -12.70 13.09 10.50
CA VAL A 182 -11.58 14.02 10.30
C VAL A 182 -11.16 14.54 11.66
N ARG A 183 -9.87 14.54 11.96
CA ARG A 183 -9.35 15.03 13.26
C ARG A 183 -9.83 16.45 13.53
N ALA A 184 -10.29 16.70 14.74
CA ALA A 184 -10.67 18.02 15.20
C ALA A 184 -9.43 18.94 15.32
N ALA A 185 -9.65 20.23 15.47
CA ALA A 185 -8.54 21.21 15.51
C ALA A 185 -7.65 21.02 16.75
N ASP A 186 -8.25 20.73 17.89
CA ASP A 186 -7.57 20.46 19.15
C ASP A 186 -6.74 19.15 19.11
N GLU A 187 -7.25 18.10 18.45
CA GLU A 187 -6.48 16.87 18.23
C GLU A 187 -5.24 17.12 17.37
N VAL A 188 -5.38 17.91 16.29
CA VAL A 188 -4.25 18.31 15.44
C VAL A 188 -3.26 19.18 16.22
N GLU A 189 -3.74 20.10 17.06
CA GLU A 189 -2.86 20.92 17.92
C GLU A 189 -2.11 20.06 18.95
N ALA A 190 -2.74 19.02 19.49
CA ALA A 190 -2.06 18.06 20.39
C ALA A 190 -0.91 17.34 19.66
N MET A 191 -1.10 16.93 18.39
CA MET A 191 -0.04 16.33 17.56
C MET A 191 1.10 17.32 17.30
N LEU A 192 0.78 18.56 16.89
CA LEU A 192 1.74 19.62 16.65
C LEU A 192 2.51 19.99 17.94
N GLY A 193 1.80 20.06 19.06
CA GLY A 193 2.40 20.29 20.38
C GLY A 193 3.39 19.18 20.78
N TYR A 194 3.09 17.92 20.46
CA TYR A 194 4.06 16.83 20.64
C TYR A 194 5.30 17.04 19.77
N ILE A 195 5.12 17.29 18.47
CA ILE A 195 6.23 17.50 17.53
C ILE A 195 7.12 18.67 18.00
N ARG A 196 6.53 19.81 18.40
CA ARG A 196 7.29 20.97 18.89
C ARG A 196 8.20 20.65 20.09
N ARG A 197 7.79 19.72 20.96
CA ARG A 197 8.58 19.29 22.15
C ARG A 197 9.65 18.23 21.86
N HIS A 198 9.62 17.60 20.68
CA HIS A 198 10.51 16.49 20.30
C HIS A 198 11.39 16.91 19.13
N SER A 199 12.49 17.58 19.44
CA SER A 199 13.41 18.16 18.45
C SER A 199 14.14 17.12 17.59
N GLU A 200 14.15 15.85 17.99
CA GLU A 200 14.63 14.72 17.21
C GLU A 200 13.73 14.41 15.99
N VAL A 201 12.46 14.85 16.00
CA VAL A 201 11.50 14.63 14.88
C VAL A 201 11.79 15.60 13.74
N ARG A 202 12.51 15.15 12.73
CA ARG A 202 12.88 15.92 11.53
C ARG A 202 11.94 15.70 10.35
N ASP A 203 11.19 14.59 10.35
CA ASP A 203 10.40 14.12 9.22
C ASP A 203 8.96 13.81 9.68
N VAL A 204 7.99 14.47 9.08
CA VAL A 204 6.57 14.30 9.40
C VAL A 204 5.83 13.76 8.19
N ILE A 205 5.17 12.61 8.37
CA ILE A 205 4.38 11.96 7.33
C ILE A 205 2.90 12.26 7.58
N ILE A 206 2.27 13.03 6.71
CA ILE A 206 0.84 13.27 6.71
C ILE A 206 0.15 12.12 5.98
N SER A 207 -0.77 11.43 6.66
CA SER A 207 -1.45 10.23 6.19
C SER A 207 -2.86 10.14 6.79
N GLY A 208 -3.43 8.92 6.79
CA GLY A 208 -4.74 8.65 7.35
C GLY A 208 -5.43 7.54 6.59
N GLY A 209 -6.71 7.75 6.29
CA GLY A 209 -7.32 7.21 5.08
C GLY A 209 -6.56 7.78 3.90
N ASP A 210 -7.02 8.87 3.34
CA ASP A 210 -6.21 9.64 2.38
C ASP A 210 -6.28 11.13 2.72
N PRO A 211 -5.17 11.81 3.05
CA PRO A 211 -5.18 13.19 3.51
C PRO A 211 -5.64 14.19 2.43
N LEU A 212 -5.60 13.82 1.14
CA LEU A 212 -6.12 14.68 0.08
C LEU A 212 -7.65 14.68 -0.01
N THR A 213 -8.36 13.91 0.83
CA THR A 213 -9.80 14.07 1.06
C THR A 213 -10.12 15.37 1.82
N LEU A 214 -9.16 15.89 2.57
CA LEU A 214 -9.30 17.17 3.26
C LEU A 214 -9.42 18.32 2.25
N SER A 215 -10.11 19.40 2.64
CA SER A 215 -10.10 20.63 1.85
C SER A 215 -8.68 21.20 1.76
N THR A 216 -8.36 21.87 0.65
CA THR A 216 -7.07 22.53 0.45
C THR A 216 -6.74 23.48 1.61
N ARG A 217 -7.72 24.26 2.07
CA ARG A 217 -7.59 25.17 3.21
C ARG A 217 -7.20 24.43 4.50
N ARG A 218 -7.80 23.26 4.77
CA ARG A 218 -7.48 22.46 5.97
C ARG A 218 -6.07 21.90 5.90
N LEU A 219 -5.69 21.38 4.73
CA LEU A 219 -4.34 20.88 4.51
C LEU A 219 -3.31 22.02 4.63
N GLU A 220 -3.60 23.19 4.05
CA GLU A 220 -2.74 24.38 4.17
C GLU A 220 -2.50 24.78 5.63
N SER A 221 -3.54 24.78 6.45
CA SER A 221 -3.40 25.09 7.88
C SER A 221 -2.42 24.14 8.58
N VAL A 222 -2.50 22.83 8.32
CA VAL A 222 -1.57 21.85 8.90
C VAL A 222 -0.14 22.06 8.38
N LEU A 223 0.03 22.30 7.08
CA LEU A 223 1.33 22.53 6.48
C LEU A 223 2.01 23.80 7.02
N ALA A 224 1.25 24.88 7.21
CA ALA A 224 1.75 26.13 7.77
C ALA A 224 2.29 25.93 9.18
N GLU A 225 1.53 25.25 10.03
CA GLU A 225 1.96 24.96 11.41
C GLU A 225 3.19 24.05 11.47
N LEU A 226 3.27 23.02 10.63
CA LEU A 226 4.45 22.14 10.54
C LEU A 226 5.69 22.91 10.07
N ARG A 227 5.55 23.84 9.11
CA ARG A 227 6.67 24.65 8.63
C ARG A 227 7.14 25.71 9.64
N ALA A 228 6.29 26.10 10.57
CA ALA A 228 6.67 26.96 11.68
C ALA A 228 7.55 26.26 12.72
N ILE A 229 7.65 24.93 12.70
CA ILE A 229 8.50 24.14 13.61
C ILE A 229 9.89 24.00 12.97
N SER A 230 10.89 24.68 13.53
CA SER A 230 12.22 24.85 12.93
C SER A 230 13.00 23.56 12.68
N HIS A 231 12.80 22.52 13.50
CA HIS A 231 13.48 21.22 13.37
C HIS A 231 12.79 20.25 12.40
N VAL A 232 11.58 20.58 11.91
CA VAL A 232 10.91 19.77 10.88
C VAL A 232 11.50 20.11 9.52
N GLU A 233 12.40 19.26 9.03
CA GLU A 233 13.10 19.46 7.77
C GLU A 233 12.29 18.94 6.57
N VAL A 234 11.62 17.79 6.73
CA VAL A 234 10.91 17.08 5.68
C VAL A 234 9.44 16.89 6.04
N ILE A 235 8.55 17.24 5.13
CA ILE A 235 7.14 16.85 5.18
C ILE A 235 6.88 15.86 4.04
N ARG A 236 6.23 14.74 4.36
CA ARG A 236 5.77 13.77 3.36
C ARG A 236 4.26 13.66 3.37
N ILE A 237 3.66 13.50 2.20
CA ILE A 237 2.23 13.22 2.06
C ILE A 237 2.06 11.84 1.45
N GLY A 238 1.42 10.91 2.20
CA GLY A 238 1.05 9.59 1.70
C GLY A 238 -0.36 9.62 1.13
N THR A 239 -0.52 9.47 -0.19
CA THR A 239 -1.82 9.55 -0.86
C THR A 239 -1.89 8.65 -2.08
N ARG A 240 -3.08 8.12 -2.36
CA ARG A 240 -3.36 7.38 -3.60
C ARG A 240 -4.16 8.21 -4.62
N PHE A 241 -4.41 9.50 -4.36
CA PHE A 241 -5.20 10.35 -5.25
C PHE A 241 -4.64 10.45 -6.68
N PRO A 242 -3.33 10.54 -6.92
CA PRO A 242 -2.80 10.52 -8.30
C PRO A 242 -3.26 9.29 -9.09
N VAL A 243 -3.56 8.17 -8.42
CA VAL A 243 -3.98 6.90 -9.01
C VAL A 243 -5.50 6.77 -9.12
N VAL A 244 -6.24 7.11 -8.05
CA VAL A 244 -7.68 6.83 -7.95
C VAL A 244 -8.56 8.04 -8.21
N LEU A 245 -7.98 9.25 -8.18
CA LEU A 245 -8.68 10.52 -8.40
C LEU A 245 -7.70 11.64 -8.83
N PRO A 246 -7.03 11.53 -10.01
CA PRO A 246 -5.96 12.44 -10.44
C PRO A 246 -6.42 13.91 -10.55
N TYR A 247 -7.69 14.16 -10.73
CA TYR A 247 -8.26 15.53 -10.85
C TYR A 247 -8.20 16.33 -9.55
N ARG A 248 -7.95 15.68 -8.40
CA ARG A 248 -7.70 16.38 -7.11
C ARG A 248 -6.36 17.11 -7.08
N ILE A 249 -5.43 16.70 -7.94
CA ILE A 249 -4.15 17.39 -8.09
C ILE A 249 -4.38 18.59 -9.02
N ASP A 250 -5.09 19.57 -8.50
CA ASP A 250 -5.44 20.82 -9.18
C ASP A 250 -4.42 21.94 -8.88
N GLU A 251 -4.61 23.09 -9.52
CA GLU A 251 -3.72 24.24 -9.37
C GLU A 251 -3.76 24.82 -7.94
N GLU A 252 -4.94 24.83 -7.31
CA GLU A 252 -5.10 25.32 -5.94
C GLU A 252 -4.25 24.48 -4.97
N LEU A 253 -4.34 23.14 -5.05
CA LEU A 253 -3.55 22.26 -4.23
C LEU A 253 -2.05 22.41 -4.52
N CYS A 254 -1.65 22.41 -5.79
CA CYS A 254 -0.26 22.57 -6.19
C CYS A 254 0.34 23.89 -5.70
N GLY A 255 -0.42 24.99 -5.75
CA GLY A 255 -0.01 26.29 -5.21
C GLY A 255 0.26 26.24 -3.70
N VAL A 256 -0.61 25.58 -2.94
CA VAL A 256 -0.39 25.37 -1.49
C VAL A 256 0.84 24.51 -1.24
N LEU A 257 0.99 23.39 -1.93
CA LEU A 257 2.13 22.49 -1.72
C LEU A 257 3.47 23.17 -2.05
N SER A 258 3.51 23.98 -3.11
CA SER A 258 4.70 24.77 -3.49
C SER A 258 5.11 25.78 -2.42
N LYS A 259 4.15 26.39 -1.74
CA LYS A 259 4.38 27.41 -0.71
C LYS A 259 5.08 26.85 0.54
N TYR A 260 4.83 25.58 0.89
CA TYR A 260 5.31 24.98 2.13
C TYR A 260 6.38 23.90 1.91
N GLY A 261 7.14 23.99 0.82
CA GLY A 261 8.27 23.07 0.52
C GLY A 261 9.40 23.09 1.57
N PRO A 262 10.25 22.03 1.62
CA PRO A 262 10.22 20.86 0.77
C PRO A 262 9.17 19.83 1.19
N ILE A 263 8.32 19.43 0.26
CA ILE A 263 7.32 18.37 0.46
C ILE A 263 7.64 17.22 -0.49
N TRP A 264 7.55 15.98 -0.01
CA TRP A 264 7.64 14.76 -0.79
C TRP A 264 6.28 14.06 -0.82
N LEU A 265 5.85 13.62 -1.98
CA LEU A 265 4.60 12.87 -2.09
C LEU A 265 4.90 11.40 -2.38
N ASN A 266 4.32 10.51 -1.57
CA ASN A 266 4.40 9.07 -1.76
C ASN A 266 3.04 8.56 -2.24
N THR A 267 2.99 7.99 -3.44
CA THR A 267 1.77 7.44 -4.04
C THR A 267 1.85 5.92 -4.19
N HIS A 268 0.74 5.27 -4.61
CA HIS A 268 0.62 3.82 -4.67
C HIS A 268 0.02 3.36 -6.00
N PHE A 269 0.82 3.34 -7.06
CA PHE A 269 0.56 2.60 -8.29
C PHE A 269 0.98 1.15 -8.06
N ASN A 270 0.10 0.21 -8.37
CA ASN A 270 0.37 -1.23 -8.23
C ASN A 270 0.35 -1.98 -9.56
N HIS A 271 -0.21 -1.38 -10.62
CA HIS A 271 -0.31 -2.03 -11.93
C HIS A 271 -0.04 -1.03 -13.08
N PRO A 272 0.58 -1.46 -14.20
CA PRO A 272 0.87 -0.57 -15.35
C PRO A 272 -0.35 0.18 -15.89
N ARG A 273 -1.54 -0.44 -15.87
CA ARG A 273 -2.79 0.18 -16.34
C ARG A 273 -3.28 1.35 -15.47
N GLU A 274 -2.77 1.50 -14.27
CA GLU A 274 -3.07 2.65 -13.40
C GLU A 274 -2.30 3.91 -13.82
N VAL A 275 -1.20 3.74 -14.55
CA VAL A 275 -0.40 4.86 -15.06
C VAL A 275 -1.05 5.37 -16.35
N THR A 276 -2.22 5.98 -16.20
CA THR A 276 -2.96 6.63 -17.30
C THR A 276 -2.35 7.99 -17.63
N GLU A 277 -2.83 8.62 -18.69
CA GLU A 277 -2.41 9.98 -19.05
C GLU A 277 -2.82 11.00 -17.98
N GLU A 278 -4.03 10.91 -17.44
CA GLU A 278 -4.53 11.79 -16.37
C GLU A 278 -3.69 11.66 -15.10
N ALA A 279 -3.32 10.41 -14.73
CA ALA A 279 -2.47 10.13 -13.58
C ALA A 279 -1.05 10.67 -13.79
N ALA A 280 -0.48 10.50 -14.99
CA ALA A 280 0.84 11.03 -15.35
C ALA A 280 0.85 12.57 -15.34
N GLN A 281 -0.19 13.20 -15.87
CA GLN A 281 -0.36 14.66 -15.82
C GLN A 281 -0.49 15.19 -14.40
N ALA A 282 -1.20 14.47 -13.51
CA ALA A 282 -1.29 14.81 -12.10
C ALA A 282 0.10 14.77 -11.41
N CYS A 283 0.89 13.74 -11.69
CA CYS A 283 2.27 13.63 -11.18
C CYS A 283 3.18 14.74 -11.76
N ASP A 284 3.02 15.09 -13.03
CA ASP A 284 3.78 16.20 -13.64
C ASP A 284 3.43 17.55 -13.02
N ARG A 285 2.14 17.82 -12.69
CA ARG A 285 1.73 19.03 -11.96
C ARG A 285 2.39 19.13 -10.59
N LEU A 286 2.43 18.03 -9.83
CA LEU A 286 3.13 17.97 -8.54
C LEU A 286 4.62 18.28 -8.71
N LEU A 287 5.28 17.66 -9.68
CA LEU A 287 6.70 17.88 -9.92
C LEU A 287 6.99 19.34 -10.31
N ARG A 288 6.14 19.95 -11.15
CA ARG A 288 6.25 21.39 -11.49
C ARG A 288 6.03 22.30 -10.30
N ALA A 289 5.22 21.87 -9.33
CA ALA A 289 5.04 22.57 -8.05
C ALA A 289 6.20 22.35 -7.06
N GLY A 290 7.30 21.69 -7.48
CA GLY A 290 8.44 21.39 -6.62
C GLY A 290 8.22 20.23 -5.65
N VAL A 291 7.23 19.36 -5.92
CA VAL A 291 6.89 18.20 -5.09
C VAL A 291 7.31 16.91 -5.80
N PRO A 292 8.47 16.33 -5.46
CA PRO A 292 8.90 15.04 -5.99
C PRO A 292 7.92 13.93 -5.62
N VAL A 293 7.64 13.03 -6.58
CA VAL A 293 6.69 11.92 -6.41
C VAL A 293 7.43 10.60 -6.39
N ASN A 294 7.26 9.85 -5.30
CA ASN A 294 7.75 8.49 -5.15
C ASN A 294 6.58 7.50 -5.20
N ASN A 295 6.80 6.34 -5.79
CA ASN A 295 5.83 5.25 -5.79
C ASN A 295 6.18 4.18 -4.75
N GLN A 296 5.19 3.78 -3.98
CA GLN A 296 5.24 2.71 -2.99
C GLN A 296 4.26 1.60 -3.40
N SER A 297 4.67 0.73 -4.33
CA SER A 297 3.85 -0.42 -4.74
C SER A 297 3.70 -1.41 -3.58
N VAL A 298 2.55 -2.06 -3.50
CA VAL A 298 2.34 -3.27 -2.68
C VAL A 298 2.35 -4.48 -3.60
N LEU A 299 3.10 -5.52 -3.24
CA LEU A 299 3.16 -6.78 -3.98
C LEU A 299 1.88 -7.59 -3.72
N LEU A 300 1.08 -7.77 -4.77
CA LEU A 300 -0.26 -8.34 -4.68
C LEU A 300 -0.42 -9.51 -5.65
N ARG A 301 -0.92 -10.64 -5.14
CA ARG A 301 -1.18 -11.86 -5.91
C ARG A 301 -2.18 -11.61 -7.05
N GLY A 302 -1.76 -11.92 -8.27
CA GLY A 302 -2.55 -11.75 -9.49
C GLY A 302 -2.83 -10.29 -9.85
N VAL A 303 -1.98 -9.36 -9.36
CA VAL A 303 -1.98 -7.95 -9.74
C VAL A 303 -0.63 -7.59 -10.34
N ASN A 304 0.45 -7.79 -9.60
CA ASN A 304 1.81 -7.38 -10.00
C ASN A 304 2.89 -8.39 -9.56
N ASP A 305 2.52 -9.61 -9.33
CA ASP A 305 3.37 -10.70 -8.81
C ASP A 305 4.23 -11.39 -9.88
N SER A 306 4.55 -10.67 -10.95
CA SER A 306 5.48 -11.15 -12.00
C SER A 306 6.55 -10.12 -12.33
N VAL A 307 7.73 -10.59 -12.74
CA VAL A 307 8.84 -9.74 -13.23
C VAL A 307 8.37 -8.86 -14.38
N LYS A 308 7.63 -9.42 -15.35
CA LYS A 308 7.12 -8.70 -16.53
C LYS A 308 6.26 -7.50 -16.12
N THR A 309 5.23 -7.75 -15.30
CA THR A 309 4.28 -6.71 -14.88
C THR A 309 4.96 -5.62 -14.03
N MET A 310 5.84 -6.03 -13.10
CA MET A 310 6.55 -5.08 -12.26
C MET A 310 7.54 -4.22 -13.05
N THR A 311 8.26 -4.81 -14.00
CA THR A 311 9.16 -4.08 -14.90
C THR A 311 8.38 -3.06 -15.74
N GLU A 312 7.25 -3.48 -16.34
CA GLU A 312 6.40 -2.59 -17.11
C GLU A 312 5.85 -1.43 -16.27
N LEU A 313 5.38 -1.71 -15.05
CA LEU A 313 4.94 -0.68 -14.10
C LEU A 313 6.06 0.34 -13.86
N CYS A 314 7.25 -0.12 -13.51
CA CYS A 314 8.37 0.74 -13.18
C CYS A 314 8.82 1.58 -14.39
N HIS A 315 8.80 1.01 -15.62
CA HIS A 315 9.09 1.77 -16.84
C HIS A 315 8.05 2.88 -17.07
N ARG A 316 6.76 2.59 -16.91
CA ARG A 316 5.68 3.60 -17.05
C ARG A 316 5.80 4.69 -15.99
N LEU A 317 6.16 4.33 -14.74
CA LEU A 317 6.40 5.29 -13.66
C LEU A 317 7.55 6.24 -14.00
N LEU A 318 8.70 5.71 -14.48
CA LEU A 318 9.82 6.56 -14.88
C LEU A 318 9.44 7.50 -16.03
N LYS A 319 8.66 7.02 -17.01
CA LYS A 319 8.15 7.87 -18.11
C LYS A 319 7.24 8.97 -17.57
N ALA A 320 6.47 8.71 -16.51
CA ALA A 320 5.65 9.69 -15.82
C ALA A 320 6.44 10.53 -14.79
N LYS A 321 7.80 10.39 -14.72
CA LYS A 321 8.69 11.07 -13.78
C LYS A 321 8.39 10.75 -12.31
N VAL A 322 7.83 9.58 -12.04
CA VAL A 322 7.57 9.04 -10.71
C VAL A 322 8.67 8.03 -10.38
N ARG A 323 9.32 8.21 -9.23
CA ARG A 323 10.41 7.31 -8.79
C ARG A 323 9.83 6.01 -8.23
N PRO A 324 10.14 4.81 -8.79
CA PRO A 324 9.94 3.54 -8.09
C PRO A 324 10.76 3.53 -6.81
N TYR A 325 10.08 3.66 -5.64
CA TYR A 325 10.76 3.83 -4.36
C TYR A 325 10.77 2.54 -3.56
N TYR A 326 9.59 2.07 -3.16
CA TYR A 326 9.43 0.81 -2.46
C TYR A 326 8.51 -0.17 -3.21
N LEU A 327 8.83 -1.45 -3.08
CA LEU A 327 7.91 -2.56 -3.25
C LEU A 327 7.67 -3.15 -1.86
N PHE A 328 6.48 -2.96 -1.30
CA PHE A 328 6.11 -3.54 -0.02
C PHE A 328 5.61 -4.97 -0.18
N GLN A 329 6.06 -5.87 0.66
CA GLN A 329 5.32 -7.10 0.91
C GLN A 329 3.92 -6.73 1.45
N CYS A 330 2.87 -7.39 0.97
CA CYS A 330 1.53 -7.15 1.51
C CYS A 330 1.47 -7.59 2.98
N ASP A 331 1.08 -6.69 3.88
CA ASP A 331 1.04 -6.93 5.32
C ASP A 331 0.02 -8.00 5.72
N GLU A 332 0.24 -8.61 6.88
CA GLU A 332 -0.63 -9.64 7.46
C GLU A 332 -1.89 -9.05 8.09
N VAL A 333 -2.70 -8.35 7.28
CA VAL A 333 -3.96 -7.76 7.73
C VAL A 333 -5.11 -8.75 7.57
N GLN A 334 -6.00 -8.82 8.54
CA GLN A 334 -7.23 -9.59 8.39
C GLN A 334 -8.01 -9.21 7.14
N GLY A 335 -8.36 -10.23 6.32
CA GLY A 335 -9.08 -10.04 5.06
C GLY A 335 -8.20 -9.57 3.90
N THR A 336 -6.85 -9.78 3.96
CA THR A 336 -5.94 -9.53 2.83
C THR A 336 -5.21 -10.78 2.36
N GLU A 337 -5.35 -11.93 3.03
CA GLU A 337 -4.56 -13.14 2.79
C GLU A 337 -4.63 -13.61 1.32
N HIS A 338 -5.77 -13.50 0.68
CA HIS A 338 -5.96 -13.86 -0.73
C HIS A 338 -5.13 -13.00 -1.70
N LEU A 339 -4.66 -11.83 -1.27
CA LEU A 339 -3.82 -10.91 -2.04
C LEU A 339 -2.33 -11.05 -1.71
N ARG A 340 -1.96 -11.78 -0.65
CA ARG A 340 -0.57 -11.94 -0.23
C ARG A 340 0.18 -12.93 -1.11
N THR A 341 1.44 -12.65 -1.35
CA THR A 341 2.42 -13.54 -1.99
C THR A 341 3.42 -14.03 -0.96
N SER A 342 4.27 -15.01 -1.31
CA SER A 342 5.45 -15.29 -0.51
C SER A 342 6.52 -14.19 -0.65
N VAL A 343 7.41 -14.07 0.33
CA VAL A 343 8.55 -13.13 0.30
C VAL A 343 9.48 -13.45 -0.87
N GLU A 344 9.66 -14.74 -1.19
CA GLU A 344 10.48 -15.21 -2.32
C GLU A 344 9.97 -14.66 -3.66
N THR A 345 8.66 -14.45 -3.80
CA THR A 345 8.10 -13.80 -5.01
C THR A 345 8.68 -12.40 -5.20
N GLY A 346 8.75 -11.62 -4.13
CA GLY A 346 9.35 -10.27 -4.17
C GLY A 346 10.86 -10.31 -4.46
N VAL A 347 11.59 -11.22 -3.83
CA VAL A 347 13.02 -11.42 -4.09
C VAL A 347 13.26 -11.77 -5.55
N ASN A 348 12.49 -12.73 -6.11
CA ASN A 348 12.60 -13.15 -7.51
C ASN A 348 12.27 -12.03 -8.51
N ILE A 349 11.31 -11.17 -8.17
CA ILE A 349 11.00 -9.98 -8.98
C ILE A 349 12.19 -9.03 -9.01
N ILE A 350 12.77 -8.69 -7.86
CA ILE A 350 13.93 -7.80 -7.78
C ILE A 350 15.13 -8.40 -8.50
N GLU A 351 15.36 -9.71 -8.37
CA GLU A 351 16.44 -10.42 -9.07
C GLU A 351 16.24 -10.37 -10.58
N GLY A 352 15.02 -10.66 -11.06
CA GLY A 352 14.69 -10.65 -12.48
C GLY A 352 14.70 -9.25 -13.11
N MET A 353 14.61 -8.19 -12.31
CA MET A 353 14.73 -6.80 -12.79
C MET A 353 16.18 -6.30 -12.78
N ARG A 354 16.97 -6.67 -11.76
CA ARG A 354 18.32 -6.15 -11.53
C ARG A 354 19.29 -6.66 -12.59
N GLY A 355 19.92 -5.74 -13.31
CA GLY A 355 20.79 -6.04 -14.46
C GLY A 355 20.05 -6.20 -15.80
N HIS A 356 18.72 -6.37 -15.78
CA HIS A 356 17.88 -6.47 -16.97
C HIS A 356 17.15 -5.16 -17.32
N THR A 357 17.14 -4.20 -16.42
CA THR A 357 16.60 -2.85 -16.64
C THR A 357 17.46 -1.80 -15.94
N SER A 358 17.14 -0.50 -16.18
CA SER A 358 17.82 0.61 -15.48
C SER A 358 17.71 0.48 -13.97
N GLY A 359 18.77 0.75 -13.24
CA GLY A 359 18.75 0.82 -11.77
C GLY A 359 17.73 1.80 -11.21
N LEU A 360 17.35 2.84 -11.97
CA LEU A 360 16.26 3.76 -11.60
C LEU A 360 14.90 3.08 -11.57
N ALA A 361 14.70 1.99 -12.31
CA ALA A 361 13.46 1.24 -12.39
C ALA A 361 13.32 0.17 -11.29
N VAL A 362 14.37 -0.13 -10.54
CA VAL A 362 14.35 -1.20 -9.54
C VAL A 362 14.03 -0.62 -8.16
N PRO A 363 12.81 -0.88 -7.62
CA PRO A 363 12.45 -0.42 -6.27
C PRO A 363 13.21 -1.20 -5.20
N THR A 364 13.23 -0.66 -3.98
CA THR A 364 13.68 -1.43 -2.81
C THR A 364 12.53 -2.31 -2.31
N PHE A 365 12.71 -3.63 -2.34
CA PHE A 365 11.75 -4.55 -1.74
C PHE A 365 11.89 -4.54 -0.23
N VAL A 366 10.76 -4.39 0.47
CA VAL A 366 10.71 -4.24 1.93
C VAL A 366 9.56 -5.03 2.54
N VAL A 367 9.82 -5.54 3.74
CA VAL A 367 8.81 -6.17 4.60
C VAL A 367 8.66 -5.30 5.85
N ASP A 368 7.44 -4.90 6.15
CA ASP A 368 7.11 -4.33 7.46
C ASP A 368 6.86 -5.49 8.42
N LEU A 369 7.76 -5.67 9.38
CA LEU A 369 7.67 -6.76 10.34
C LEU A 369 6.51 -6.52 11.31
N PRO A 370 5.71 -7.56 11.63
CA PRO A 370 4.61 -7.44 12.57
C PRO A 370 5.11 -7.07 13.97
N HIS A 371 4.16 -6.70 14.82
CA HIS A 371 4.40 -6.34 16.23
C HIS A 371 5.41 -5.19 16.42
N GLY A 372 5.33 -4.16 15.56
CA GLY A 372 6.20 -3.00 15.68
C GLY A 372 7.67 -3.27 15.30
N GLY A 373 7.96 -4.41 14.67
CA GLY A 373 9.33 -4.82 14.29
C GLY A 373 10.02 -3.92 13.27
N GLY A 374 9.28 -2.97 12.67
CA GLY A 374 9.81 -2.01 11.73
C GLY A 374 10.04 -2.58 10.33
N LYS A 375 10.63 -1.75 9.49
CA LYS A 375 10.83 -2.05 8.06
C LYS A 375 12.19 -2.67 7.82
N VAL A 376 12.20 -3.82 7.12
CA VAL A 376 13.42 -4.53 6.70
C VAL A 376 13.48 -4.59 5.17
N SER A 377 14.63 -4.19 4.61
CA SER A 377 14.90 -4.33 3.17
C SER A 377 15.40 -5.73 2.86
N ILE A 378 14.74 -6.40 1.93
CA ILE A 378 15.10 -7.74 1.46
C ILE A 378 15.65 -7.64 0.05
N GLN A 379 16.76 -8.32 -0.19
CA GLN A 379 17.41 -8.33 -1.50
C GLN A 379 17.86 -9.76 -1.86
N PRO A 380 18.00 -10.07 -3.17
CA PRO A 380 18.64 -11.31 -3.59
C PRO A 380 20.05 -11.44 -3.00
N ASP A 381 20.43 -12.66 -2.65
CA ASP A 381 21.79 -12.91 -2.18
C ASP A 381 22.75 -13.08 -3.37
N TYR A 382 23.65 -12.11 -3.53
CA TYR A 382 24.66 -12.12 -4.57
C TYR A 382 26.03 -12.57 -4.06
N ILE A 383 26.22 -12.76 -2.75
CA ILE A 383 27.48 -13.19 -2.18
C ILE A 383 27.48 -14.71 -2.01
N VAL A 384 28.30 -15.38 -2.81
CA VAL A 384 28.43 -16.86 -2.79
C VAL A 384 29.44 -17.31 -1.73
N SER A 385 30.57 -16.62 -1.61
CA SER A 385 31.53 -16.88 -0.56
C SER A 385 32.32 -15.64 -0.16
N ARG A 386 32.88 -15.66 1.05
CA ARG A 386 33.65 -14.53 1.62
C ARG A 386 34.81 -15.06 2.44
N ASN A 387 36.00 -14.51 2.18
CA ASN A 387 37.20 -14.69 3.02
C ASN A 387 37.86 -13.33 3.29
N GLU A 388 39.03 -13.34 3.97
CA GLU A 388 39.72 -12.08 4.38
C GLU A 388 40.20 -11.19 3.23
N GLY A 389 40.45 -11.73 2.06
CA GLY A 389 41.00 -10.98 0.90
C GLY A 389 40.13 -11.03 -0.36
N GLU A 390 39.10 -11.85 -0.36
CA GLU A 390 38.32 -12.08 -1.55
C GLU A 390 36.83 -12.33 -1.23
N ILE A 391 35.95 -11.83 -2.09
CA ILE A 391 34.52 -12.17 -2.12
C ILE A 391 34.21 -12.74 -3.49
N VAL A 392 33.43 -13.81 -3.54
CA VAL A 392 32.87 -14.33 -4.78
C VAL A 392 31.43 -13.88 -4.89
N PHE A 393 31.13 -13.15 -5.96
CA PHE A 393 29.80 -12.68 -6.28
C PHE A 393 29.19 -13.51 -7.43
N ARG A 394 27.88 -13.71 -7.38
CA ARG A 394 27.06 -14.13 -8.50
C ARG A 394 26.48 -12.86 -9.16
N ASN A 395 26.75 -12.63 -10.44
CA ASN A 395 26.19 -11.48 -11.17
C ASN A 395 24.77 -11.80 -11.73
N TYR A 396 24.16 -10.84 -12.41
CA TYR A 396 22.82 -10.99 -13.02
C TYR A 396 22.74 -12.06 -14.11
N GLU A 397 23.86 -12.47 -14.71
CA GLU A 397 23.98 -13.59 -15.69
C GLU A 397 24.30 -14.93 -15.00
N ASN A 398 24.25 -14.99 -13.67
CA ASN A 398 24.67 -16.14 -12.86
C ASN A 398 26.16 -16.51 -12.98
N ARG A 399 27.01 -15.61 -13.49
CA ARG A 399 28.45 -15.86 -13.52
C ARG A 399 29.07 -15.58 -12.14
N LEU A 400 30.00 -16.42 -11.72
CA LEU A 400 30.76 -16.27 -10.49
C LEU A 400 31.99 -15.39 -10.74
N ILE A 401 32.04 -14.25 -10.08
CA ILE A 401 33.10 -13.26 -10.23
C ILE A 401 33.86 -13.11 -8.90
N ARG A 402 35.16 -13.32 -8.93
CA ARG A 402 36.05 -13.05 -7.81
C ARG A 402 36.31 -11.55 -7.73
N TYR A 403 36.11 -10.99 -6.56
CA TYR A 403 36.36 -9.58 -6.26
C TYR A 403 37.37 -9.48 -5.13
N ARG A 404 38.50 -8.79 -5.39
CA ARG A 404 39.49 -8.53 -4.36
C ARG A 404 38.89 -7.58 -3.32
N ASN A 405 38.74 -8.05 -2.09
CA ASN A 405 38.27 -7.26 -0.96
C ASN A 405 39.47 -6.77 -0.19
N PRO A 406 39.80 -5.45 -0.19
CA PRO A 406 40.84 -4.93 0.64
C PRO A 406 40.59 -5.33 2.09
N GLY A 407 41.59 -5.94 2.75
CA GLY A 407 41.47 -6.33 4.15
C GLY A 407 40.96 -5.14 4.95
N SER A 408 40.03 -5.36 5.86
CA SER A 408 39.62 -4.34 6.81
C SER A 408 40.84 -3.98 7.66
N SER A 409 41.57 -2.94 7.25
CA SER A 409 42.47 -2.26 8.20
C SER A 409 41.56 -1.97 9.40
N ARG A 410 41.93 -2.50 10.57
CA ARG A 410 41.26 -2.18 11.82
C ARG A 410 41.31 -0.66 11.98
N THR A 411 40.34 0.05 11.45
CA THR A 411 40.01 1.37 11.90
C THR A 411 39.49 1.20 13.32
N SER A 412 40.42 1.27 14.24
CA SER A 412 40.19 1.41 15.66
C SER A 412 39.21 2.58 15.84
N GLY A 413 37.95 2.32 16.08
CA GLY A 413 37.04 3.39 16.43
C GLY A 413 35.55 3.07 16.35
N LEU A 414 35.08 2.24 15.44
CA LEU A 414 33.72 1.77 15.45
C LEU A 414 33.63 0.48 16.26
N ARG A 415 33.44 0.61 17.57
CA ARG A 415 32.90 -0.48 18.36
C ARG A 415 31.59 -0.87 17.68
N ARG A 416 31.59 -2.00 16.97
CA ARG A 416 30.36 -2.74 16.77
C ARG A 416 29.78 -2.92 18.17
N ASN A 417 28.67 -2.28 18.46
CA ASN A 417 27.78 -2.72 19.51
C ASN A 417 27.25 -4.10 19.08
N SER A 418 28.10 -5.11 19.19
CA SER A 418 27.74 -6.51 19.06
C SER A 418 27.03 -6.96 20.34
N LYS A 419 25.93 -6.30 20.67
CA LYS A 419 24.84 -6.92 21.37
C LYS A 419 23.85 -7.52 20.37
N VAL A 420 24.34 -8.17 19.35
CA VAL A 420 23.68 -9.36 18.83
C VAL A 420 24.06 -10.44 19.83
N GLY A 421 23.30 -10.54 20.90
CA GLY A 421 23.24 -11.76 21.67
C GLY A 421 22.86 -12.84 20.67
N VAL A 422 23.81 -13.73 20.37
CA VAL A 422 23.52 -15.02 19.80
C VAL A 422 22.46 -15.60 20.74
N PHE A 423 21.21 -15.67 20.28
CA PHE A 423 20.16 -16.45 20.94
C PHE A 423 20.45 -17.95 20.82
N ALA A 424 21.59 -18.37 21.38
CA ALA A 424 21.87 -19.75 21.72
C ALA A 424 21.25 -19.99 23.10
N GLY A 425 19.94 -20.23 23.16
CA GLY A 425 19.30 -20.55 24.42
C GLY A 425 17.78 -20.38 24.52
N GLN A 426 17.06 -20.18 23.42
CA GLN A 426 15.59 -20.15 23.47
C GLN A 426 14.97 -20.97 22.34
N ARG A 427 15.25 -22.27 22.30
CA ARG A 427 14.41 -23.21 21.54
C ARG A 427 13.03 -23.42 22.16
N GLU A 428 12.85 -23.06 23.42
CA GLU A 428 11.58 -23.29 24.15
C GLU A 428 10.54 -22.18 23.97
N SER A 429 10.89 -20.98 23.52
CA SER A 429 9.91 -19.88 23.35
C SER A 429 9.30 -19.80 21.96
N PHE A 430 9.84 -20.54 20.96
CA PHE A 430 9.29 -20.55 19.61
C PHE A 430 8.05 -21.44 19.47
N GLU A 431 7.88 -22.44 20.34
CA GLU A 431 6.73 -23.37 20.31
C GLU A 431 5.42 -22.73 20.84
N MET A 432 5.48 -21.61 21.55
CA MET A 432 4.30 -20.95 22.10
C MET A 432 3.62 -19.95 21.15
N LEU A 433 4.22 -19.59 20.01
CA LEU A 433 3.69 -18.58 19.10
C LEU A 433 2.94 -19.13 17.88
N TYR A 434 3.00 -20.45 17.63
CA TYR A 434 2.31 -21.05 16.48
C TYR A 434 1.48 -22.29 16.92
N PRO A 435 0.18 -22.35 16.55
CA PRO A 435 -0.63 -23.54 16.76
C PRO A 435 -0.03 -24.73 15.99
N ALA A 436 -0.14 -25.93 16.53
CA ALA A 436 0.44 -27.19 16.03
C ALA A 436 0.06 -27.61 14.58
N ALA A 437 -0.73 -26.83 13.87
CA ALA A 437 -1.19 -27.08 12.50
C ALA A 437 -0.19 -26.68 11.39
N TRP A 438 0.97 -26.11 11.74
CA TRP A 438 1.97 -25.60 10.76
C TRP A 438 3.31 -26.34 10.88
N ARG A 439 3.32 -27.67 10.86
CA ARG A 439 4.57 -28.43 10.66
C ARG A 439 4.61 -28.88 9.20
N PRO A 440 5.62 -28.46 8.38
CA PRO A 440 5.86 -29.08 7.09
C PRO A 440 6.35 -30.51 7.31
N THR A 441 5.73 -31.46 6.60
CA THR A 441 6.19 -32.85 6.47
C THR A 441 7.43 -32.93 5.60
#